data_a88af6a3e17ec47d548d520a5ebc50fa
#
_entry.id   a88af6a3e17ec47d548d520a5ebc50fa
#
_cell.length_a   1.000
_cell.length_b   1.000
_cell.length_c   1.000
_cell.angle_alpha   90.00
_cell.angle_beta   90.00
_cell.angle_gamma   90.00
#
_symmetry.space_group_name_H-M   'P 1'
#
loop_
_entity.id
_entity.type
_entity.pdbx_description
1 polymer ?
#
loop_
_entity_poly.entity_id
_entity_poly.type
_entity_poly.pdbx_seq_one_letter_code
_entity_poly.pdbx_strand_id
1 'polypeptide(L)'
;MRLTAWALCLSAFFLFTAPQSSSSAAETKKIKVLVVDGQNNHDWRKTTPLVKATLENSGLFTVDVATTPEKVNEFHPKFSDYAAVVSNYNGQPWSKETSDDFEAYVRGGGGFVSVHAADNSFPQWTEYNRMIGVGGWGGRNEKSGPYVRWRDGKFDRDTMAGRGGSHGKRHPFTVVVRDAAHPITAGLPNSWIAAEDELYAELRGPAENMQVLATAFSDKSTGGTGEHEPILMAISYGKGRVFHTTLGHDTTAMQGTAFQVTLQRGTEWVATGAVTLPAVSPDQLPADKPLMRDPTKLSSAPAGAVNFDALPNPSEGKWTVLFNGKDLTGWSQKNGTAIYSVEDNAVLGRTNEGSPNSFLCTDKEYGDFELTFEVKVDNELNSGVQIRSKSLQEFNNGRVHGPQVEIEASPGEAGYVYSEGTGRGWISKTQPQTDAIRNGEWNRYLVRAVGPRIQTWINGRKIEDLSDEESFRSGFIGLQVHGIAKGTGPYSVRWRDIKIRELQ
;
A
#
# COMPACT_ATOMS: atom_id res chain seq x y z
N MET A 1 -49.86 -41.57 -65.46
CA MET A 1 -50.08 -41.78 -64.02
C MET A 1 -48.69 -41.98 -63.40
N ARG A 2 -48.11 -40.94 -62.79
CA ARG A 2 -46.89 -41.02 -62.00
C ARG A 2 -47.20 -40.32 -60.68
N LEU A 3 -47.19 -41.08 -59.57
CA LEU A 3 -47.30 -40.58 -58.22
C LEU A 3 -45.93 -40.12 -57.76
N THR A 4 -45.83 -38.88 -57.33
CA THR A 4 -44.67 -38.30 -56.63
C THR A 4 -44.91 -38.32 -55.15
N ALA A 5 -44.04 -39.07 -54.40
CA ALA A 5 -44.02 -39.11 -52.95
C ALA A 5 -43.19 -37.95 -52.41
N TRP A 6 -43.75 -37.21 -51.46
CA TRP A 6 -43.06 -36.19 -50.68
C TRP A 6 -42.48 -36.84 -49.43
N ALA A 7 -41.15 -36.75 -49.26
CA ALA A 7 -40.48 -37.14 -48.02
C ALA A 7 -40.33 -35.90 -47.11
N LEU A 8 -40.93 -35.98 -45.91
CA LEU A 8 -40.71 -35.03 -44.83
C LEU A 8 -39.39 -35.36 -44.11
N CYS A 9 -38.41 -34.44 -44.21
CA CYS A 9 -37.22 -34.46 -43.36
C CYS A 9 -37.53 -33.75 -42.01
N LEU A 10 -37.64 -34.50 -40.92
CA LEU A 10 -37.59 -33.96 -39.56
C LEU A 10 -36.13 -33.69 -39.20
N SER A 11 -35.78 -32.42 -39.05
CA SER A 11 -34.50 -32.00 -38.50
C SER A 11 -34.62 -31.94 -36.97
N ALA A 12 -34.01 -32.88 -36.28
CA ALA A 12 -33.88 -32.86 -34.82
C ALA A 12 -32.75 -31.86 -34.44
N PHE A 13 -33.14 -30.75 -33.81
CA PHE A 13 -32.16 -29.83 -33.17
C PHE A 13 -31.72 -30.45 -31.84
N PHE A 14 -30.51 -30.96 -31.79
CA PHE A 14 -29.80 -31.24 -30.53
C PHE A 14 -29.27 -29.96 -29.94
N LEU A 15 -29.90 -29.48 -28.87
CA LEU A 15 -29.34 -28.44 -28.00
C LEU A 15 -28.17 -29.03 -27.21
N PHE A 16 -26.95 -28.76 -27.65
CA PHE A 16 -25.76 -28.97 -26.84
C PHE A 16 -25.70 -27.86 -25.77
N THR A 17 -26.11 -28.20 -24.55
CA THR A 17 -25.78 -27.38 -23.37
C THR A 17 -24.29 -27.64 -23.02
N ALA A 18 -23.43 -26.72 -23.38
CA ALA A 18 -22.05 -26.72 -22.88
C ALA A 18 -22.08 -26.50 -21.35
N PRO A 19 -21.31 -27.29 -20.56
CA PRO A 19 -21.18 -27.00 -19.14
C PRO A 19 -20.53 -25.65 -18.94
N GLN A 20 -21.22 -24.73 -18.27
CA GLN A 20 -20.61 -23.52 -17.74
C GLN A 20 -19.60 -23.93 -16.69
N SER A 21 -18.33 -23.94 -17.05
CA SER A 21 -17.24 -23.99 -16.08
C SER A 21 -17.26 -22.67 -15.28
N SER A 22 -17.80 -22.72 -14.08
CA SER A 22 -17.59 -21.68 -13.08
C SER A 22 -16.11 -21.63 -12.76
N SER A 23 -15.37 -20.75 -13.42
CA SER A 23 -14.02 -20.36 -13.01
C SER A 23 -14.17 -19.61 -11.67
N SER A 24 -14.07 -20.35 -10.58
CA SER A 24 -13.74 -19.78 -9.29
C SER A 24 -12.35 -19.13 -9.46
N ALA A 25 -12.29 -17.80 -9.41
CA ALA A 25 -11.01 -17.13 -9.26
C ALA A 25 -10.36 -17.68 -7.99
N ALA A 26 -9.27 -18.43 -8.15
CA ALA A 26 -8.52 -18.96 -7.03
C ALA A 26 -8.06 -17.74 -6.21
N GLU A 27 -8.51 -17.65 -4.96
CA GLU A 27 -7.96 -16.73 -3.97
C GLU A 27 -6.43 -16.91 -3.97
N THR A 28 -5.68 -15.90 -4.37
CA THR A 28 -4.21 -15.99 -4.39
C THR A 28 -3.76 -16.19 -2.95
N LYS A 29 -3.26 -17.39 -2.65
CA LYS A 29 -2.82 -17.78 -1.31
C LYS A 29 -1.71 -16.84 -0.87
N LYS A 30 -1.97 -16.03 0.16
CA LYS A 30 -0.97 -15.12 0.73
C LYS A 30 0.25 -15.87 1.24
N ILE A 31 1.40 -15.25 1.11
CA ILE A 31 2.69 -15.77 1.61
C ILE A 31 2.70 -15.62 3.14
N LYS A 32 2.87 -16.72 3.86
CA LYS A 32 2.99 -16.68 5.32
C LYS A 32 4.39 -16.24 5.73
N VAL A 33 4.46 -15.22 6.58
CA VAL A 33 5.70 -14.65 7.11
C VAL A 33 5.66 -14.65 8.63
N LEU A 34 6.77 -14.99 9.27
CA LEU A 34 6.95 -14.87 10.70
C LEU A 34 7.86 -13.69 11.02
N VAL A 35 7.41 -12.74 11.83
CA VAL A 35 8.28 -11.73 12.44
C VAL A 35 8.74 -12.23 13.79
N VAL A 36 10.04 -12.21 14.04
CA VAL A 36 10.63 -12.57 15.33
C VAL A 36 11.10 -11.31 16.04
N ASP A 37 10.65 -11.13 17.29
CA ASP A 37 11.00 -10.00 18.17
C ASP A 37 11.18 -10.45 19.63
N GLY A 38 11.04 -9.53 20.60
CA GLY A 38 11.05 -9.80 22.06
C GLY A 38 12.22 -9.19 22.80
N GLN A 39 13.40 -9.10 22.19
CA GLN A 39 14.57 -8.39 22.72
C GLN A 39 15.23 -7.62 21.58
N ASN A 40 15.60 -6.38 21.88
CA ASN A 40 16.35 -5.51 20.97
C ASN A 40 16.88 -4.33 21.80
N ASN A 41 18.01 -3.75 21.40
CA ASN A 41 18.50 -2.49 21.95
C ASN A 41 17.69 -1.27 21.47
N HIS A 42 16.81 -1.47 20.48
CA HIS A 42 15.81 -0.51 20.00
C HIS A 42 14.42 -0.87 20.51
N ASP A 43 13.45 0.05 20.41
CA ASP A 43 12.08 -0.16 20.91
C ASP A 43 11.27 -1.09 19.96
N TRP A 44 11.56 -2.38 20.02
CA TRP A 44 10.91 -3.38 19.20
C TRP A 44 9.37 -3.40 19.37
N ARG A 45 8.86 -3.02 20.56
CA ARG A 45 7.43 -2.96 20.82
C ARG A 45 6.72 -1.93 19.95
N LYS A 46 7.42 -0.87 19.53
CA LYS A 46 6.92 0.13 18.59
C LYS A 46 7.25 -0.20 17.15
N THR A 47 8.40 -0.83 16.88
CA THR A 47 8.86 -1.09 15.51
C THR A 47 8.26 -2.37 14.91
N THR A 48 8.03 -3.43 15.69
CA THR A 48 7.38 -4.67 15.18
C THR A 48 6.01 -4.44 14.57
N PRO A 49 5.10 -3.63 15.16
CA PRO A 49 3.83 -3.29 14.52
C PRO A 49 3.99 -2.61 13.15
N LEU A 50 5.03 -1.77 12.98
CA LEU A 50 5.32 -1.12 11.69
C LEU A 50 5.84 -2.12 10.66
N VAL A 51 6.73 -3.05 11.06
CA VAL A 51 7.22 -4.14 10.19
C VAL A 51 6.03 -4.99 9.72
N LYS A 52 5.18 -5.43 10.65
CA LYS A 52 3.97 -6.21 10.34
C LYS A 52 3.06 -5.48 9.37
N ALA A 53 2.67 -4.25 9.70
CA ALA A 53 1.79 -3.44 8.86
C ALA A 53 2.40 -3.16 7.47
N THR A 54 3.70 -2.87 7.41
CA THR A 54 4.42 -2.68 6.14
C THR A 54 4.26 -3.89 5.23
N LEU A 55 4.48 -5.09 5.75
CA LEU A 55 4.37 -6.32 4.97
C LEU A 55 2.91 -6.58 4.54
N GLU A 56 1.97 -6.52 5.48
CA GLU A 56 0.55 -6.78 5.21
C GLU A 56 -0.06 -5.78 4.21
N ASN A 57 0.38 -4.52 4.23
CA ASN A 57 -0.07 -3.48 3.30
C ASN A 57 0.31 -3.74 1.83
N SER A 58 1.27 -4.63 1.56
CA SER A 58 1.55 -5.08 0.19
C SER A 58 0.46 -5.97 -0.38
N GLY A 59 -0.38 -6.54 0.50
CA GLY A 59 -1.39 -7.51 0.14
C GLY A 59 -0.90 -8.92 -0.14
N LEU A 60 0.41 -9.11 -0.29
CA LEU A 60 1.02 -10.41 -0.58
C LEU A 60 1.17 -11.29 0.65
N PHE A 61 1.28 -10.69 1.85
CA PHE A 61 1.68 -11.42 3.05
C PHE A 61 0.56 -11.54 4.07
N THR A 62 0.60 -12.64 4.82
CA THR A 62 -0.03 -12.80 6.14
C THR A 62 1.09 -12.92 7.14
N VAL A 63 1.07 -12.11 8.21
CA VAL A 63 2.19 -11.97 9.13
C VAL A 63 1.80 -12.38 10.54
N ASP A 64 2.46 -13.44 11.03
CA ASP A 64 2.44 -13.82 12.43
C ASP A 64 3.64 -13.22 13.15
N VAL A 65 3.55 -13.02 14.46
CA VAL A 65 4.65 -12.52 15.31
C VAL A 65 4.96 -13.56 16.37
N ALA A 66 6.24 -13.94 16.51
CA ALA A 66 6.74 -14.77 17.58
C ALA A 66 7.68 -13.94 18.46
N THR A 67 7.18 -13.59 19.64
CA THR A 67 7.94 -12.84 20.63
C THR A 67 8.79 -13.76 21.48
N THR A 68 10.12 -13.58 21.43
CA THR A 68 11.06 -14.33 22.27
C THR A 68 10.79 -13.99 23.75
N PRO A 69 10.50 -14.98 24.59
CA PRO A 69 10.23 -14.76 26.01
C PRO A 69 11.50 -14.36 26.77
N GLU A 70 11.35 -13.89 28.03
CA GLU A 70 12.51 -13.63 28.91
C GLU A 70 13.37 -14.88 29.10
N LYS A 71 12.75 -16.04 29.27
CA LYS A 71 13.42 -17.34 29.27
C LYS A 71 13.62 -17.82 27.83
N VAL A 72 14.66 -17.36 27.21
CA VAL A 72 14.96 -17.59 25.79
C VAL A 72 14.95 -19.06 25.39
N ASN A 73 15.28 -19.97 26.32
CA ASN A 73 15.22 -21.40 26.08
C ASN A 73 13.80 -21.96 25.89
N GLU A 74 12.76 -21.18 26.17
CA GLU A 74 11.36 -21.53 25.90
C GLU A 74 10.89 -21.07 24.52
N PHE A 75 11.76 -20.47 23.72
CA PHE A 75 11.47 -19.98 22.37
C PHE A 75 11.67 -21.07 21.34
N HIS A 76 10.59 -21.65 20.83
CA HIS A 76 10.59 -22.73 19.85
C HIS A 76 9.56 -22.54 18.75
N PRO A 77 9.69 -21.49 17.90
CA PRO A 77 8.77 -21.29 16.79
C PRO A 77 8.98 -22.36 15.70
N LYS A 78 7.91 -22.79 15.08
CA LYS A 78 7.97 -23.72 13.95
C LYS A 78 8.25 -22.95 12.65
N PHE A 79 9.51 -22.64 12.39
CA PHE A 79 9.95 -21.88 11.22
C PHE A 79 9.47 -22.46 9.89
N SER A 80 9.37 -23.78 9.78
CA SER A 80 8.94 -24.49 8.56
C SER A 80 7.51 -24.20 8.10
N ASP A 81 6.66 -23.59 8.95
CA ASP A 81 5.30 -23.21 8.60
C ASP A 81 5.23 -21.89 7.80
N TYR A 82 6.39 -21.22 7.62
CA TYR A 82 6.51 -19.91 7.00
C TYR A 82 7.42 -19.93 5.78
N ALA A 83 7.08 -19.15 4.77
CA ALA A 83 7.91 -18.98 3.58
C ALA A 83 9.10 -18.05 3.83
N ALA A 84 8.95 -17.11 4.78
CA ALA A 84 10.01 -16.22 5.21
C ALA A 84 9.94 -15.93 6.72
N VAL A 85 11.09 -15.71 7.33
CA VAL A 85 11.26 -15.21 8.70
C VAL A 85 11.93 -13.85 8.64
N VAL A 86 11.32 -12.84 9.28
CA VAL A 86 11.84 -11.46 9.38
C VAL A 86 12.29 -11.24 10.81
N SER A 87 13.56 -10.99 11.03
CA SER A 87 14.13 -10.75 12.35
C SER A 87 14.17 -9.26 12.68
N ASN A 88 13.43 -8.87 13.71
CA ASN A 88 13.52 -7.61 14.44
C ASN A 88 14.04 -7.90 15.87
N TYR A 89 14.99 -8.83 15.98
CA TYR A 89 15.52 -9.36 17.24
C TYR A 89 17.02 -9.06 17.38
N ASN A 90 17.43 -8.52 18.51
CA ASN A 90 18.83 -8.40 18.93
C ASN A 90 18.90 -8.60 20.44
N GLY A 91 19.04 -9.85 20.89
CA GLY A 91 18.98 -10.22 22.28
C GLY A 91 19.90 -11.37 22.64
N GLN A 92 19.52 -12.06 23.69
CA GLN A 92 20.25 -13.23 24.17
C GLN A 92 20.27 -14.35 23.11
N PRO A 93 21.33 -15.17 23.08
CA PRO A 93 21.38 -16.34 22.19
C PRO A 93 20.20 -17.29 22.42
N TRP A 94 19.61 -17.75 21.34
CA TRP A 94 18.59 -18.82 21.37
C TRP A 94 19.19 -20.15 21.87
N SER A 95 18.34 -21.08 22.26
CA SER A 95 18.78 -22.44 22.55
C SER A 95 19.49 -23.05 21.35
N LYS A 96 20.34 -24.05 21.59
CA LYS A 96 20.98 -24.77 20.46
C LYS A 96 19.95 -25.40 19.54
N GLU A 97 18.88 -25.97 20.10
CA GLU A 97 17.79 -26.59 19.32
C GLU A 97 17.14 -25.58 18.39
N THR A 98 16.71 -24.41 18.93
CA THR A 98 16.11 -23.33 18.13
C THR A 98 17.04 -22.80 17.04
N SER A 99 18.34 -22.71 17.37
CA SER A 99 19.35 -22.25 16.42
C SER A 99 19.59 -23.28 15.29
N ASP A 100 19.64 -24.56 15.64
CA ASP A 100 19.80 -25.66 14.66
C ASP A 100 18.57 -25.76 13.74
N ASP A 101 17.34 -25.59 14.29
CA ASP A 101 16.10 -25.59 13.52
C ASP A 101 16.05 -24.39 12.55
N PHE A 102 16.46 -23.20 12.99
CA PHE A 102 16.51 -22.03 12.14
C PHE A 102 17.56 -22.18 11.04
N GLU A 103 18.74 -22.70 11.37
CA GLU A 103 19.78 -23.00 10.38
C GLU A 103 19.28 -24.00 9.34
N ALA A 104 18.66 -25.08 9.78
CA ALA A 104 18.10 -26.09 8.90
C ALA A 104 17.01 -25.53 8.00
N TYR A 105 16.16 -24.67 8.55
CA TYR A 105 15.10 -23.99 7.80
C TYR A 105 15.68 -23.14 6.66
N VAL A 106 16.63 -22.24 6.95
CA VAL A 106 17.21 -21.38 5.91
C VAL A 106 18.02 -22.21 4.92
N ARG A 107 18.88 -23.13 5.39
CA ARG A 107 19.68 -24.02 4.53
C ARG A 107 18.82 -24.88 3.61
N GLY A 108 17.63 -25.24 4.06
CA GLY A 108 16.65 -26.06 3.31
C GLY A 108 15.89 -25.31 2.23
N GLY A 109 15.95 -23.99 2.20
CA GLY A 109 15.27 -23.14 1.21
C GLY A 109 14.35 -22.07 1.79
N GLY A 110 14.21 -22.00 3.12
CA GLY A 110 13.46 -20.96 3.81
C GLY A 110 14.05 -19.56 3.58
N GLY A 111 13.17 -18.55 3.51
CA GLY A 111 13.57 -17.15 3.36
C GLY A 111 13.91 -16.52 4.69
N PHE A 112 14.94 -15.67 4.72
CA PHE A 112 15.30 -14.92 5.93
C PHE A 112 15.51 -13.44 5.60
N VAL A 113 15.01 -12.54 6.47
CA VAL A 113 15.24 -11.09 6.40
C VAL A 113 15.85 -10.62 7.72
N SER A 114 17.02 -10.00 7.66
CA SER A 114 17.65 -9.29 8.79
C SER A 114 17.35 -7.80 8.70
N VAL A 115 16.72 -7.24 9.72
CA VAL A 115 16.34 -5.83 9.78
C VAL A 115 17.19 -5.10 10.81
N HIS A 116 17.97 -4.14 10.36
CA HIS A 116 18.76 -3.21 11.18
C HIS A 116 19.53 -3.98 12.28
N ALA A 117 19.26 -3.69 13.56
CA ALA A 117 19.97 -4.28 14.69
C ALA A 117 19.92 -5.82 14.77
N ALA A 118 19.13 -6.49 13.94
CA ALA A 118 19.21 -7.95 13.85
C ALA A 118 20.59 -8.42 13.37
N ASP A 119 21.34 -7.58 12.66
CA ASP A 119 22.71 -7.88 12.24
C ASP A 119 23.74 -7.85 13.38
N ASN A 120 23.37 -7.29 14.53
CA ASN A 120 24.20 -7.30 15.74
C ASN A 120 24.05 -8.60 16.53
N SER A 121 22.99 -9.35 16.29
CA SER A 121 22.67 -10.60 16.99
C SER A 121 23.75 -11.66 16.80
N PHE A 122 23.83 -12.53 17.77
CA PHE A 122 24.56 -13.81 17.72
C PHE A 122 26.00 -13.73 17.16
N PRO A 123 26.88 -12.84 17.68
CA PRO A 123 28.21 -12.66 17.11
C PRO A 123 29.08 -13.95 17.16
N GLN A 124 28.76 -14.90 18.04
CA GLN A 124 29.46 -16.16 18.16
C GLN A 124 28.84 -17.29 17.31
N TRP A 125 27.69 -17.09 16.70
CA TRP A 125 27.05 -18.10 15.87
C TRP A 125 27.52 -17.95 14.42
N THR A 126 28.50 -18.80 14.03
CA THR A 126 29.18 -18.75 12.73
C THR A 126 28.18 -18.78 11.56
N GLU A 127 27.19 -19.69 11.62
CA GLU A 127 26.24 -19.85 10.51
C GLU A 127 25.30 -18.66 10.39
N TYR A 128 24.90 -18.03 11.52
CA TYR A 128 24.13 -16.78 11.46
C TYR A 128 24.92 -15.65 10.78
N ASN A 129 26.21 -15.53 11.10
CA ASN A 129 27.07 -14.54 10.46
C ASN A 129 27.26 -14.80 8.96
N ARG A 130 27.24 -16.08 8.53
CA ARG A 130 27.21 -16.44 7.10
C ARG A 130 25.88 -16.07 6.44
N MET A 131 24.74 -16.24 7.13
CA MET A 131 23.42 -15.89 6.63
C MET A 131 23.30 -14.38 6.41
N ILE A 132 23.73 -13.55 7.37
CA ILE A 132 23.61 -12.08 7.27
C ILE A 132 24.71 -11.42 6.44
N GLY A 133 25.81 -12.16 6.15
CA GLY A 133 26.95 -11.69 5.37
C GLY A 133 27.91 -10.79 6.14
N VAL A 134 27.42 -9.68 6.68
CA VAL A 134 28.14 -8.75 7.55
C VAL A 134 27.28 -8.34 8.73
N GLY A 135 27.88 -8.00 9.85
CA GLY A 135 27.19 -7.56 11.06
C GLY A 135 28.06 -6.63 11.91
N GLY A 136 27.44 -6.02 12.92
CA GLY A 136 28.11 -5.05 13.77
C GLY A 136 28.24 -5.48 15.23
N TRP A 137 29.01 -4.74 15.98
CA TRP A 137 29.15 -4.83 17.46
C TRP A 137 29.42 -6.24 17.98
N GLY A 138 29.06 -6.55 19.21
CA GLY A 138 29.18 -7.89 19.81
C GLY A 138 30.61 -8.44 19.84
N GLY A 139 31.65 -7.59 19.80
CA GLY A 139 33.07 -7.99 19.74
C GLY A 139 33.57 -8.35 18.35
N ARG A 140 32.77 -8.10 17.29
CA ARG A 140 33.22 -8.30 15.90
C ARG A 140 34.43 -7.41 15.58
N ASN A 141 35.41 -7.96 14.88
CA ASN A 141 36.66 -7.31 14.50
C ASN A 141 37.20 -7.97 13.19
N GLU A 142 38.46 -7.72 12.84
CA GLU A 142 39.10 -8.30 11.63
C GLU A 142 39.03 -9.82 11.52
N LYS A 143 38.89 -10.56 12.64
CA LYS A 143 38.74 -12.01 12.65
C LYS A 143 37.34 -12.46 12.23
N SER A 144 36.36 -11.54 12.28
CA SER A 144 34.99 -11.82 11.79
C SER A 144 34.90 -11.77 10.27
N GLY A 145 35.84 -11.14 9.60
CA GLY A 145 35.92 -10.99 8.16
C GLY A 145 36.20 -9.55 7.71
N PRO A 146 36.19 -9.27 6.40
CA PRO A 146 36.46 -7.95 5.85
C PRO A 146 35.31 -6.96 6.09
N TYR A 147 35.62 -5.66 5.98
CA TYR A 147 34.63 -4.67 5.58
C TYR A 147 34.29 -4.86 4.10
N VAL A 148 33.06 -4.55 3.71
CA VAL A 148 32.67 -4.50 2.30
C VAL A 148 32.30 -3.08 1.95
N ARG A 149 32.99 -2.50 0.97
CA ARG A 149 32.88 -1.08 0.63
C ARG A 149 32.79 -0.88 -0.88
N TRP A 150 32.14 0.19 -1.32
CA TRP A 150 32.15 0.57 -2.72
C TRP A 150 33.21 1.63 -2.97
N ARG A 151 34.23 1.27 -3.71
CA ARG A 151 35.37 2.14 -4.07
C ARG A 151 35.68 2.00 -5.56
N ASP A 152 35.98 3.06 -6.24
CA ASP A 152 36.42 3.05 -7.66
C ASP A 152 35.52 2.24 -8.60
N GLY A 153 34.17 2.31 -8.40
CA GLY A 153 33.20 1.65 -9.23
C GLY A 153 33.04 0.15 -9.01
N LYS A 154 33.60 -0.41 -7.94
CA LYS A 154 33.52 -1.85 -7.59
C LYS A 154 33.42 -2.06 -6.08
N PHE A 155 33.02 -3.27 -5.70
CA PHE A 155 33.09 -3.68 -4.29
C PHE A 155 34.48 -4.14 -3.94
N ASP A 156 34.99 -3.61 -2.83
CA ASP A 156 36.26 -3.94 -2.21
C ASP A 156 36.04 -4.66 -0.88
N ARG A 157 36.88 -5.66 -0.60
CA ARG A 157 36.92 -6.43 0.66
C ARG A 157 38.13 -5.96 1.46
N ASP A 158 37.91 -5.00 2.33
CA ASP A 158 38.94 -4.35 3.14
C ASP A 158 39.20 -5.16 4.40
N THR A 159 40.39 -5.77 4.49
CA THR A 159 40.81 -6.62 5.60
C THR A 159 41.57 -5.88 6.70
N MET A 160 41.65 -4.55 6.65
CA MET A 160 42.30 -3.76 7.69
C MET A 160 41.80 -4.14 9.08
N ALA A 161 42.68 -4.15 10.06
CA ALA A 161 42.31 -4.38 11.45
C ALA A 161 41.41 -3.24 11.94
N GLY A 162 40.43 -3.60 12.77
CA GLY A 162 39.48 -2.65 13.33
C GLY A 162 38.23 -3.30 13.88
N ARG A 163 37.42 -2.52 14.57
CA ARG A 163 36.12 -2.94 15.14
C ARG A 163 35.12 -3.31 14.05
N GLY A 164 34.12 -4.10 14.42
CA GLY A 164 32.92 -4.31 13.60
C GLY A 164 31.77 -3.50 14.15
N GLY A 165 31.22 -2.62 13.32
CA GLY A 165 30.05 -1.80 13.60
C GLY A 165 30.35 -0.42 14.16
N SER A 166 29.79 0.57 13.50
CA SER A 166 29.69 1.97 13.94
C SER A 166 28.53 2.65 13.21
N HIS A 167 28.18 3.83 13.63
CA HIS A 167 27.30 4.77 12.94
C HIS A 167 27.65 6.20 13.35
N GLY A 168 27.30 7.16 12.52
CA GLY A 168 27.34 8.58 12.84
C GLY A 168 26.06 9.05 13.55
N LYS A 169 25.82 10.36 13.52
CA LYS A 169 24.54 10.94 13.96
C LYS A 169 23.46 10.54 13.00
N ARG A 170 22.25 10.31 13.51
CA ARG A 170 21.05 10.06 12.71
C ARG A 170 20.76 11.24 11.79
N HIS A 171 20.44 10.95 10.56
CA HIS A 171 20.09 11.95 9.54
C HIS A 171 19.45 11.23 8.32
N PRO A 172 18.70 11.95 7.47
CA PRO A 172 18.35 11.46 6.15
C PRO A 172 19.60 11.32 5.29
N PHE A 173 19.70 10.23 4.50
CA PHE A 173 20.86 10.01 3.62
C PHE A 173 20.45 9.40 2.29
N THR A 174 21.30 9.64 1.28
CA THR A 174 21.10 9.11 -0.07
C THR A 174 21.50 7.64 -0.13
N VAL A 175 20.56 6.78 -0.53
CA VAL A 175 20.80 5.39 -0.91
C VAL A 175 20.99 5.33 -2.42
N VAL A 176 22.06 4.67 -2.87
CA VAL A 176 22.43 4.54 -4.29
C VAL A 176 22.39 3.08 -4.69
N VAL A 177 21.57 2.74 -5.68
CA VAL A 177 21.48 1.38 -6.25
C VAL A 177 22.79 1.02 -6.94
N ARG A 178 23.34 -0.17 -6.66
CA ARG A 178 24.55 -0.70 -7.25
C ARG A 178 24.29 -1.86 -8.20
N ASP A 179 23.18 -2.53 -8.00
CA ASP A 179 22.68 -3.58 -8.90
C ASP A 179 21.21 -3.33 -9.22
N ALA A 180 20.95 -2.74 -10.36
CA ALA A 180 19.58 -2.48 -10.85
C ALA A 180 18.93 -3.69 -11.55
N ALA A 181 19.68 -4.77 -11.75
CA ALA A 181 19.17 -5.99 -12.39
C ALA A 181 18.61 -7.01 -11.37
N HIS A 182 19.01 -6.91 -10.11
CA HIS A 182 18.52 -7.82 -9.07
C HIS A 182 17.00 -7.63 -8.81
N PRO A 183 16.20 -8.68 -8.64
CA PRO A 183 14.75 -8.57 -8.48
C PRO A 183 14.30 -7.57 -7.40
N ILE A 184 15.03 -7.44 -6.29
CA ILE A 184 14.70 -6.50 -5.21
C ILE A 184 14.76 -5.05 -5.69
N THR A 185 15.77 -4.70 -6.50
CA THR A 185 16.07 -3.33 -6.93
C THR A 185 15.63 -3.03 -8.36
N ALA A 186 15.27 -4.06 -9.13
CA ALA A 186 14.78 -3.88 -10.51
C ALA A 186 13.54 -2.99 -10.54
N GLY A 187 13.59 -1.95 -11.39
CA GLY A 187 12.48 -0.98 -11.53
C GLY A 187 12.37 0.02 -10.38
N LEU A 188 13.34 0.09 -9.47
CA LEU A 188 13.47 1.19 -8.51
C LEU A 188 14.27 2.35 -9.13
N PRO A 189 14.11 3.60 -8.67
CA PRO A 189 15.00 4.71 -9.01
C PRO A 189 16.47 4.38 -8.70
N ASN A 190 17.40 4.97 -9.43
CA ASN A 190 18.85 4.75 -9.21
C ASN A 190 19.34 5.25 -7.85
N SER A 191 18.63 6.20 -7.25
CA SER A 191 18.91 6.70 -5.90
C SER A 191 17.64 7.33 -5.30
N TRP A 192 17.59 7.37 -3.96
CA TRP A 192 16.54 8.03 -3.19
C TRP A 192 17.07 8.48 -1.83
N ILE A 193 16.27 9.31 -1.12
CA ILE A 193 16.60 9.69 0.25
C ILE A 193 15.88 8.76 1.23
N ALA A 194 16.64 8.08 2.08
CA ALA A 194 16.09 7.37 3.24
C ALA A 194 15.65 8.39 4.32
N ALA A 195 14.66 8.00 5.15
CA ALA A 195 14.27 8.77 6.32
C ALA A 195 15.46 8.98 7.28
N GLU A 196 15.29 9.82 8.30
CA GLU A 196 16.25 9.93 9.38
C GLU A 196 16.47 8.55 10.03
N ASP A 197 17.68 8.02 9.87
CA ASP A 197 18.07 6.68 10.28
C ASP A 197 19.52 6.66 10.78
N GLU A 198 19.97 5.57 11.40
CA GLU A 198 21.36 5.28 11.66
C GLU A 198 21.98 4.63 10.42
N LEU A 199 22.89 5.35 9.76
CA LEU A 199 23.66 4.76 8.69
C LEU A 199 24.74 3.84 9.33
N TYR A 200 24.46 2.53 9.35
CA TYR A 200 25.43 1.55 9.84
C TYR A 200 26.65 1.51 8.94
N ALA A 201 27.79 1.48 9.56
CA ALA A 201 29.11 1.53 8.92
C ALA A 201 30.05 0.53 9.60
N GLU A 202 31.18 0.24 8.95
CA GLU A 202 32.20 -0.68 9.47
C GLU A 202 31.64 -2.07 9.83
N LEU A 203 30.55 -2.53 9.17
CA LEU A 203 30.05 -3.88 9.35
C LEU A 203 31.08 -4.88 8.84
N ARG A 204 31.26 -5.98 9.60
CA ARG A 204 32.20 -7.05 9.29
C ARG A 204 31.53 -8.42 9.30
N GLY A 205 31.99 -9.29 8.47
CA GLY A 205 31.51 -10.65 8.43
C GLY A 205 32.19 -11.44 7.33
N PRO A 206 31.84 -12.73 7.20
CA PRO A 206 32.39 -13.58 6.15
C PRO A 206 32.17 -13.01 4.76
N ALA A 207 31.06 -12.29 4.57
CA ALA A 207 30.61 -11.71 3.31
C ALA A 207 30.62 -12.75 2.16
N GLU A 208 30.39 -14.03 2.50
CA GLU A 208 30.32 -15.14 1.57
C GLU A 208 28.98 -15.14 0.84
N ASN A 209 28.99 -15.42 -0.47
CA ASN A 209 27.79 -15.50 -1.30
C ASN A 209 26.87 -14.26 -1.18
N MET A 210 27.45 -13.11 -0.89
CA MET A 210 26.79 -11.84 -0.65
C MET A 210 26.93 -10.93 -1.85
N GLN A 211 25.82 -10.38 -2.30
CA GLN A 211 25.70 -9.33 -3.31
C GLN A 211 25.18 -8.08 -2.65
N VAL A 212 25.89 -6.96 -2.81
CA VAL A 212 25.43 -5.67 -2.32
C VAL A 212 24.59 -5.00 -3.39
N LEU A 213 23.34 -4.68 -3.06
CA LEU A 213 22.34 -4.13 -3.97
C LEU A 213 22.34 -2.60 -3.96
N ALA A 214 22.60 -2.00 -2.79
CA ALA A 214 22.63 -0.56 -2.62
C ALA A 214 23.60 -0.16 -1.51
N THR A 215 24.14 1.07 -1.62
CA THR A 215 25.06 1.67 -0.64
C THR A 215 24.62 3.08 -0.27
N ALA A 216 25.10 3.58 0.86
CA ALA A 216 25.05 5.00 1.20
C ALA A 216 26.44 5.51 1.61
N PHE A 217 26.70 6.80 1.36
CA PHE A 217 27.94 7.45 1.77
C PHE A 217 27.86 7.87 3.23
N SER A 218 28.74 7.31 4.06
CA SER A 218 28.85 7.58 5.50
C SER A 218 29.71 8.84 5.72
N ASP A 219 29.07 10.02 5.72
CA ASP A 219 29.76 11.31 5.71
C ASP A 219 30.47 11.57 7.04
N LYS A 220 31.74 12.02 6.96
CA LYS A 220 32.55 12.40 8.13
C LYS A 220 31.97 13.56 8.91
N SER A 221 31.24 14.46 8.27
CA SER A 221 30.60 15.61 8.95
C SER A 221 29.51 15.18 9.92
N THR A 222 28.91 14.01 9.72
CA THR A 222 27.94 13.39 10.62
C THR A 222 28.57 12.39 11.58
N GLY A 223 29.90 12.24 11.56
CA GLY A 223 30.62 11.24 12.36
C GLY A 223 30.79 9.90 11.67
N GLY A 224 30.55 9.83 10.38
CA GLY A 224 30.70 8.64 9.54
C GLY A 224 32.12 8.35 9.13
N THR A 225 32.31 7.29 8.34
CA THR A 225 33.62 6.74 7.94
C THR A 225 34.26 7.46 6.76
N GLY A 226 33.50 8.17 5.94
CA GLY A 226 33.93 8.72 4.65
C GLY A 226 33.95 7.69 3.53
N GLU A 227 33.20 6.59 3.69
CA GLU A 227 33.11 5.46 2.76
C GLU A 227 31.67 5.20 2.31
N HIS A 228 31.50 4.51 1.20
CA HIS A 228 30.22 3.96 0.82
C HIS A 228 30.01 2.61 1.51
N GLU A 229 29.08 2.57 2.44
CA GLU A 229 28.74 1.38 3.24
C GLU A 229 27.54 0.63 2.64
N PRO A 230 27.49 -0.71 2.74
CA PRO A 230 26.37 -1.51 2.28
C PRO A 230 25.09 -1.21 3.07
N ILE A 231 23.97 -1.02 2.37
CA ILE A 231 22.66 -0.75 2.98
C ILE A 231 21.67 -1.88 2.69
N LEU A 232 21.68 -2.42 1.46
CA LEU A 232 20.83 -3.52 1.04
C LEU A 232 21.70 -4.63 0.48
N MET A 233 21.52 -5.84 0.99
CA MET A 233 22.32 -7.01 0.60
C MET A 233 21.44 -8.23 0.36
N ALA A 234 21.78 -9.02 -0.64
CA ALA A 234 21.21 -10.32 -0.94
C ALA A 234 22.27 -11.40 -0.71
N ILE A 235 21.93 -12.44 0.04
CA ILE A 235 22.86 -13.51 0.39
C ILE A 235 22.23 -14.86 0.06
N SER A 236 23.01 -15.81 -0.45
CA SER A 236 22.61 -17.19 -0.62
C SER A 236 23.19 -18.04 0.51
N TYR A 237 22.32 -18.81 1.19
CA TYR A 237 22.73 -19.72 2.24
C TYR A 237 22.09 -21.10 2.04
N GLY A 238 22.87 -22.09 1.63
CA GLY A 238 22.34 -23.37 1.19
C GLY A 238 21.39 -23.20 0.01
N LYS A 239 20.14 -23.63 0.16
CA LYS A 239 19.06 -23.39 -0.82
C LYS A 239 18.25 -22.13 -0.51
N GLY A 240 18.44 -21.52 0.66
CA GLY A 240 17.72 -20.36 1.12
C GLY A 240 18.27 -19.05 0.60
N ARG A 241 17.46 -18.01 0.70
CA ARG A 241 17.77 -16.63 0.34
C ARG A 241 17.64 -15.74 1.55
N VAL A 242 18.59 -14.84 1.70
CA VAL A 242 18.60 -13.87 2.80
C VAL A 242 18.63 -12.47 2.23
N PHE A 243 17.75 -11.63 2.72
CA PHE A 243 17.80 -10.18 2.50
C PHE A 243 18.23 -9.50 3.80
N HIS A 244 19.26 -8.70 3.71
CA HIS A 244 19.75 -7.91 4.83
C HIS A 244 19.59 -6.41 4.49
N THR A 245 18.88 -5.69 5.33
CA THR A 245 18.77 -4.23 5.28
C THR A 245 19.26 -3.62 6.57
N THR A 246 20.14 -2.63 6.47
CA THR A 246 20.62 -1.86 7.62
C THR A 246 19.69 -0.71 7.99
N LEU A 247 18.64 -0.45 7.19
CA LEU A 247 17.59 0.52 7.50
C LEU A 247 16.68 0.01 8.61
N GLY A 248 16.10 0.95 9.39
CA GLY A 248 15.01 0.62 10.31
C GLY A 248 15.33 0.77 11.79
N HIS A 249 16.13 1.77 12.18
CA HIS A 249 16.51 2.03 13.58
C HIS A 249 15.29 2.20 14.50
N ASP A 250 14.29 2.97 14.10
CA ASP A 250 13.13 3.29 14.92
C ASP A 250 11.85 3.53 14.10
N THR A 251 10.83 4.05 14.76
CA THR A 251 9.55 4.34 14.11
C THR A 251 9.66 5.38 13.00
N THR A 252 10.55 6.37 13.14
CA THR A 252 10.79 7.39 12.11
C THR A 252 11.41 6.75 10.86
N ALA A 253 12.47 5.98 11.05
CA ALA A 253 13.12 5.26 9.96
C ALA A 253 12.17 4.31 9.23
N MET A 254 11.36 3.54 9.98
CA MET A 254 10.41 2.56 9.42
C MET A 254 9.17 3.18 8.78
N GLN A 255 8.85 4.44 9.10
CA GLN A 255 7.83 5.21 8.37
C GLN A 255 8.35 5.77 7.04
N GLY A 256 9.64 5.72 6.78
CA GLY A 256 10.21 6.05 5.47
C GLY A 256 9.77 5.06 4.39
N THR A 257 9.27 5.56 3.24
CA THR A 257 8.85 4.69 2.13
C THR A 257 10.01 3.86 1.58
N ALA A 258 11.23 4.35 1.67
CA ALA A 258 12.44 3.62 1.30
C ALA A 258 12.58 2.30 2.08
N PHE A 259 12.41 2.33 3.41
CA PHE A 259 12.38 1.13 4.24
C PHE A 259 11.24 0.20 3.84
N GLN A 260 10.02 0.73 3.71
CA GLN A 260 8.83 -0.08 3.44
C GLN A 260 8.90 -0.82 2.11
N VAL A 261 9.25 -0.11 1.04
CA VAL A 261 9.38 -0.68 -0.31
C VAL A 261 10.46 -1.77 -0.34
N THR A 262 11.63 -1.50 0.23
CA THR A 262 12.74 -2.45 0.20
C THR A 262 12.48 -3.67 1.09
N LEU A 263 11.80 -3.50 2.24
CA LEU A 263 11.37 -4.60 3.10
C LEU A 263 10.36 -5.51 2.40
N GLN A 264 9.33 -4.95 1.77
CA GLN A 264 8.32 -5.73 1.04
C GLN A 264 8.95 -6.55 -0.08
N ARG A 265 9.74 -5.92 -0.96
CA ARG A 265 10.40 -6.56 -2.09
C ARG A 265 11.44 -7.59 -1.64
N GLY A 266 12.22 -7.27 -0.60
CA GLY A 266 13.19 -8.19 0.00
C GLY A 266 12.52 -9.42 0.58
N THR A 267 11.40 -9.25 1.29
CA THR A 267 10.63 -10.36 1.88
C THR A 267 9.99 -11.24 0.80
N GLU A 268 9.45 -10.65 -0.26
CA GLU A 268 8.91 -11.42 -1.39
C GLU A 268 10.02 -12.25 -2.06
N TRP A 269 11.17 -11.63 -2.33
CA TRP A 269 12.28 -12.31 -2.98
C TRP A 269 12.83 -13.47 -2.15
N VAL A 270 13.00 -13.31 -0.84
CA VAL A 270 13.50 -14.42 -0.02
C VAL A 270 12.50 -15.57 0.03
N ALA A 271 11.21 -15.28 0.05
CA ALA A 271 10.14 -16.27 0.09
C ALA A 271 9.98 -17.02 -1.24
N THR A 272 10.09 -16.35 -2.38
CA THR A 272 9.67 -16.90 -3.69
C THR A 272 10.80 -17.01 -4.71
N GLY A 273 11.88 -16.24 -4.55
CA GLY A 273 12.94 -16.07 -5.56
C GLY A 273 12.63 -15.00 -6.62
N ALA A 274 11.46 -14.38 -6.56
CA ALA A 274 11.01 -13.36 -7.51
C ALA A 274 10.46 -12.13 -6.77
N VAL A 275 10.23 -11.04 -7.48
CA VAL A 275 9.49 -9.88 -7.00
C VAL A 275 8.41 -9.57 -8.02
N THR A 276 7.15 -9.69 -7.61
CA THR A 276 5.95 -9.38 -8.41
C THR A 276 5.37 -8.02 -8.06
N LEU A 277 5.80 -7.45 -6.93
CA LEU A 277 5.45 -6.09 -6.55
C LEU A 277 5.83 -5.10 -7.66
N PRO A 278 4.97 -4.13 -7.98
CA PRO A 278 5.18 -3.22 -9.09
C PRO A 278 6.46 -2.39 -8.96
N ALA A 279 6.93 -1.89 -10.08
CA ALA A 279 7.97 -0.87 -10.12
C ALA A 279 7.50 0.37 -9.35
N VAL A 280 8.44 1.04 -8.70
CA VAL A 280 8.16 2.19 -7.84
C VAL A 280 8.62 3.46 -8.55
N SER A 281 7.71 4.42 -8.69
CA SER A 281 8.02 5.70 -9.36
C SER A 281 8.96 6.57 -8.51
N PRO A 282 9.70 7.51 -9.14
CA PRO A 282 10.50 8.47 -8.41
C PRO A 282 9.72 9.30 -7.38
N ASP A 283 8.42 9.52 -7.59
CA ASP A 283 7.57 10.23 -6.63
C ASP A 283 7.34 9.44 -5.34
N GLN A 284 7.45 8.12 -5.40
CA GLN A 284 7.33 7.23 -4.24
C GLN A 284 8.67 6.98 -3.53
N LEU A 285 9.78 7.19 -4.23
CA LEU A 285 11.15 7.16 -3.70
C LEU A 285 11.94 8.38 -4.22
N PRO A 286 11.65 9.59 -3.69
CA PRO A 286 12.27 10.81 -4.19
C PRO A 286 13.78 10.89 -3.88
N ALA A 287 14.51 11.54 -4.78
CA ALA A 287 15.96 11.75 -4.64
C ALA A 287 16.32 13.05 -3.90
N ASP A 288 15.34 13.89 -3.57
CA ASP A 288 15.54 15.22 -2.96
C ASP A 288 15.12 15.32 -1.49
N LYS A 289 14.23 14.43 -1.05
CA LYS A 289 13.71 14.41 0.34
C LYS A 289 13.20 13.01 0.71
N PRO A 290 13.19 12.65 2.01
CA PRO A 290 12.53 11.42 2.43
C PRO A 290 11.02 11.56 2.27
N LEU A 291 10.36 10.52 1.80
CA LEU A 291 8.92 10.41 1.84
C LEU A 291 8.52 9.55 3.04
N MET A 292 7.59 10.07 3.86
CA MET A 292 7.16 9.45 5.11
C MET A 292 5.73 8.93 4.98
N ARG A 293 5.49 7.72 5.49
CA ARG A 293 4.18 7.07 5.49
C ARG A 293 4.05 6.16 6.71
N ASP A 294 3.07 6.40 7.56
CA ASP A 294 2.81 5.52 8.70
C ASP A 294 2.06 4.26 8.22
N PRO A 295 2.71 3.08 8.18
CA PRO A 295 2.08 1.89 7.66
C PRO A 295 0.92 1.38 8.54
N THR A 296 0.86 1.76 9.82
CA THR A 296 -0.22 1.34 10.73
C THR A 296 -1.50 2.13 10.52
N LYS A 297 -1.42 3.27 9.85
CA LYS A 297 -2.59 4.11 9.49
C LYS A 297 -3.13 3.81 8.09
N LEU A 298 -2.46 2.94 7.36
CA LEU A 298 -2.96 2.46 6.08
C LEU A 298 -3.99 1.37 6.39
N SER A 299 -5.21 1.52 5.88
CA SER A 299 -6.09 0.37 5.79
C SER A 299 -5.39 -0.66 4.92
N SER A 300 -5.28 -1.89 5.42
CA SER A 300 -4.69 -3.01 4.68
C SER A 300 -5.43 -3.18 3.35
N ALA A 301 -4.87 -2.67 2.28
CA ALA A 301 -5.31 -3.00 0.95
C ALA A 301 -4.25 -3.87 0.30
N PRO A 302 -4.54 -5.12 0.01
CA PRO A 302 -3.81 -5.83 -1.00
C PRO A 302 -4.29 -5.28 -2.34
N ALA A 303 -3.57 -4.39 -2.88
CA ALA A 303 -3.74 -4.12 -4.27
C ALA A 303 -3.10 -5.29 -5.05
N GLY A 304 -3.89 -6.12 -5.66
CA GLY A 304 -3.54 -6.47 -7.03
C GLY A 304 -3.25 -5.13 -7.69
N ALA A 305 -2.05 -4.96 -8.27
CA ALA A 305 -1.50 -3.67 -8.66
C ALA A 305 -2.56 -2.81 -9.33
N VAL A 306 -3.07 -1.80 -8.59
CA VAL A 306 -4.02 -0.86 -9.17
C VAL A 306 -3.25 -0.09 -10.23
N ASN A 307 -3.56 -0.34 -11.49
CA ASN A 307 -2.97 0.44 -12.57
C ASN A 307 -3.60 1.84 -12.54
N PHE A 308 -2.92 2.77 -11.89
CA PHE A 308 -3.38 4.16 -11.78
C PHE A 308 -3.45 4.90 -13.11
N ASP A 309 -2.79 4.39 -14.14
CA ASP A 309 -2.84 4.98 -15.50
C ASP A 309 -4.04 4.46 -16.28
N ALA A 310 -4.61 3.32 -15.87
CA ALA A 310 -5.80 2.78 -16.51
C ALA A 310 -7.07 3.39 -15.95
N LEU A 311 -8.00 3.70 -16.85
CA LEU A 311 -9.38 4.07 -16.49
C LEU A 311 -10.05 2.86 -15.82
N PRO A 312 -10.72 3.05 -14.64
CA PRO A 312 -11.52 1.98 -14.06
C PRO A 312 -12.54 1.45 -15.05
N ASN A 313 -12.64 0.12 -15.19
CA ASN A 313 -13.60 -0.50 -16.09
C ASN A 313 -14.80 -1.05 -15.31
N PRO A 314 -15.99 -0.40 -15.38
CA PRO A 314 -17.19 -0.88 -14.68
C PRO A 314 -17.75 -2.21 -15.17
N SER A 315 -17.25 -2.72 -16.31
CA SER A 315 -17.66 -4.02 -16.88
C SER A 315 -16.75 -5.16 -16.45
N GLU A 316 -15.63 -4.89 -15.77
CA GLU A 316 -14.65 -5.88 -15.35
C GLU A 316 -14.58 -6.01 -13.83
N GLY A 317 -14.39 -7.23 -13.35
CA GLY A 317 -14.26 -7.53 -11.93
C GLY A 317 -15.59 -7.56 -11.17
N LYS A 318 -15.51 -7.71 -9.83
CA LYS A 318 -16.70 -7.84 -8.99
C LYS A 318 -17.10 -6.47 -8.43
N TRP A 319 -18.17 -5.91 -8.96
CA TRP A 319 -18.76 -4.67 -8.47
C TRP A 319 -19.97 -4.94 -7.58
N THR A 320 -20.05 -4.23 -6.47
CA THR A 320 -21.21 -4.22 -5.57
C THR A 320 -22.13 -3.07 -5.98
N VAL A 321 -23.41 -3.38 -6.23
CA VAL A 321 -24.44 -2.38 -6.52
C VAL A 321 -24.82 -1.70 -5.20
N LEU A 322 -24.63 -0.38 -5.12
CA LEU A 322 -25.00 0.42 -3.94
C LEU A 322 -26.44 0.91 -3.97
N PHE A 323 -27.01 1.08 -5.15
CA PHE A 323 -28.41 1.48 -5.33
C PHE A 323 -29.13 0.45 -6.23
N ASN A 324 -30.19 -0.14 -5.71
CA ASN A 324 -30.91 -1.25 -6.35
C ASN A 324 -31.94 -0.81 -7.41
N GLY A 325 -32.12 0.51 -7.62
CA GLY A 325 -33.08 1.09 -8.55
C GLY A 325 -34.52 1.14 -8.03
N LYS A 326 -34.80 0.70 -6.80
CA LYS A 326 -36.17 0.54 -6.29
C LYS A 326 -36.46 1.30 -5.00
N ASP A 327 -35.52 1.30 -4.07
CA ASP A 327 -35.66 1.94 -2.76
C ASP A 327 -34.29 2.40 -2.23
N LEU A 328 -34.32 3.12 -1.11
CA LEU A 328 -33.12 3.65 -0.45
C LEU A 328 -32.59 2.75 0.66
N THR A 329 -32.85 1.46 0.62
CA THR A 329 -32.31 0.50 1.58
C THR A 329 -30.77 0.54 1.57
N GLY A 330 -30.16 0.65 2.74
CA GLY A 330 -28.71 0.78 2.89
C GLY A 330 -28.19 2.23 2.80
N TRP A 331 -29.15 3.21 2.77
CA TRP A 331 -28.84 4.63 2.76
C TRP A 331 -29.60 5.38 3.86
N SER A 332 -28.94 6.33 4.48
CA SER A 332 -29.50 7.20 5.53
C SER A 332 -29.19 8.68 5.25
N GLN A 333 -30.25 9.53 5.36
CA GLN A 333 -30.06 10.96 5.20
C GLN A 333 -29.35 11.58 6.41
N LYS A 334 -28.38 12.44 6.16
CA LYS A 334 -27.65 13.23 7.17
C LYS A 334 -27.71 14.70 6.78
N ASN A 335 -27.83 15.55 7.80
CA ASN A 335 -27.94 17.00 7.69
C ASN A 335 -29.08 17.45 6.76
N GLY A 336 -29.35 18.73 6.75
CA GLY A 336 -30.30 19.40 5.86
C GLY A 336 -31.71 18.79 5.84
N THR A 337 -32.55 19.33 4.95
CA THR A 337 -33.95 18.95 4.81
C THR A 337 -34.34 18.72 3.34
N ALA A 338 -33.37 18.51 2.44
CA ALA A 338 -33.67 18.12 1.07
C ALA A 338 -34.48 16.80 1.03
N ILE A 339 -35.25 16.62 -0.03
CA ILE A 339 -36.10 15.44 -0.21
C ILE A 339 -35.37 14.45 -1.12
N TYR A 340 -35.21 13.21 -0.63
CA TYR A 340 -34.71 12.12 -1.43
C TYR A 340 -35.82 11.12 -1.72
N SER A 341 -35.98 10.74 -2.98
CA SER A 341 -36.95 9.76 -3.46
C SER A 341 -36.35 8.89 -4.56
N VAL A 342 -37.07 7.90 -5.00
CA VAL A 342 -36.68 7.07 -6.15
C VAL A 342 -37.67 7.34 -7.28
N GLU A 343 -37.15 7.77 -8.44
CA GLU A 343 -37.91 7.99 -9.68
C GLU A 343 -37.12 7.43 -10.86
N ASP A 344 -37.75 6.71 -11.76
CA ASP A 344 -37.17 6.17 -13.01
C ASP A 344 -35.85 5.40 -12.81
N ASN A 345 -35.80 4.53 -11.81
CA ASN A 345 -34.59 3.80 -11.41
C ASN A 345 -33.40 4.69 -11.02
N ALA A 346 -33.67 5.92 -10.58
CA ALA A 346 -32.65 6.85 -10.08
C ALA A 346 -33.02 7.34 -8.68
N VAL A 347 -31.99 7.64 -7.88
CA VAL A 347 -32.15 8.47 -6.68
C VAL A 347 -32.39 9.89 -7.16
N LEU A 348 -33.51 10.48 -6.80
CA LEU A 348 -33.82 11.88 -7.00
C LEU A 348 -33.58 12.65 -5.70
N GLY A 349 -32.71 13.64 -5.73
CA GLY A 349 -32.54 14.64 -4.70
C GLY A 349 -33.20 15.96 -5.12
N ARG A 350 -34.06 16.50 -4.28
CA ARG A 350 -34.71 17.81 -4.48
C ARG A 350 -34.31 18.78 -3.40
N THR A 351 -33.91 19.96 -3.80
CA THR A 351 -33.62 21.03 -2.85
C THR A 351 -34.86 21.43 -2.05
N ASN A 352 -34.63 21.80 -0.81
CA ASN A 352 -35.62 22.43 0.04
C ASN A 352 -35.11 23.84 0.42
N GLU A 353 -35.95 24.84 0.17
CA GLU A 353 -35.63 26.25 0.34
C GLU A 353 -35.16 26.57 1.77
N GLY A 354 -34.01 27.23 1.89
CA GLY A 354 -33.39 27.57 3.17
C GLY A 354 -32.76 26.39 3.94
N SER A 355 -32.71 25.20 3.35
CA SER A 355 -31.98 24.07 3.93
C SER A 355 -30.47 24.26 3.79
N PRO A 356 -29.66 23.85 4.80
CA PRO A 356 -28.24 23.62 4.57
C PRO A 356 -28.06 22.40 3.66
N ASN A 357 -26.81 22.11 3.28
CA ASN A 357 -26.46 20.91 2.52
C ASN A 357 -27.05 19.65 3.18
N SER A 358 -27.65 18.79 2.37
CA SER A 358 -28.18 17.49 2.76
C SER A 358 -27.40 16.39 2.06
N PHE A 359 -27.26 15.24 2.73
CA PHE A 359 -26.49 14.12 2.19
C PHE A 359 -27.25 12.81 2.40
N LEU A 360 -27.44 12.03 1.36
CA LEU A 360 -27.90 10.65 1.44
C LEU A 360 -26.65 9.76 1.47
N CYS A 361 -26.38 9.16 2.62
CA CYS A 361 -25.13 8.45 2.91
C CYS A 361 -25.32 6.95 2.99
N THR A 362 -24.38 6.16 2.49
CA THR A 362 -24.37 4.70 2.70
C THR A 362 -24.23 4.39 4.19
N ASP A 363 -24.94 3.35 4.65
CA ASP A 363 -24.83 2.87 6.04
C ASP A 363 -23.47 2.16 6.27
N LYS A 364 -22.88 1.58 5.20
CA LYS A 364 -21.55 0.99 5.22
C LYS A 364 -20.48 2.04 4.88
N GLU A 365 -19.32 1.91 5.52
CA GLU A 365 -18.11 2.67 5.20
C GLU A 365 -17.20 1.89 4.26
N TYR A 366 -16.40 2.61 3.47
CA TYR A 366 -15.49 2.07 2.46
C TYR A 366 -14.09 2.67 2.64
N GLY A 367 -13.07 1.81 2.49
CA GLY A 367 -11.66 2.19 2.53
C GLY A 367 -11.11 2.52 1.14
N ASP A 368 -10.33 1.62 0.58
CA ASP A 368 -9.82 1.74 -0.80
C ASP A 368 -10.85 1.17 -1.78
N PHE A 369 -11.16 1.94 -2.82
CA PHE A 369 -12.22 1.55 -3.75
C PHE A 369 -12.10 2.23 -5.12
N GLU A 370 -12.84 1.66 -6.07
CA GLU A 370 -13.33 2.35 -7.27
C GLU A 370 -14.85 2.49 -7.17
N LEU A 371 -15.34 3.69 -7.46
CA LEU A 371 -16.76 4.05 -7.45
C LEU A 371 -17.15 4.50 -8.85
N THR A 372 -18.30 4.05 -9.34
CA THR A 372 -18.92 4.57 -10.56
C THR A 372 -20.37 4.92 -10.31
N PHE A 373 -20.82 5.99 -10.95
CA PHE A 373 -22.21 6.39 -10.96
C PHE A 373 -22.52 7.24 -12.20
N GLU A 374 -23.78 7.32 -12.57
CA GLU A 374 -24.28 8.33 -13.50
C GLU A 374 -25.03 9.40 -12.74
N VAL A 375 -24.81 10.64 -13.11
CA VAL A 375 -25.47 11.81 -12.52
C VAL A 375 -26.04 12.73 -13.59
N LYS A 376 -27.18 13.35 -13.27
CA LYS A 376 -27.80 14.43 -14.03
C LYS A 376 -28.21 15.52 -13.04
N VAL A 377 -27.70 16.72 -13.18
CA VAL A 377 -27.93 17.87 -12.30
C VAL A 377 -28.56 19.01 -13.08
N ASP A 378 -29.45 19.74 -12.43
CA ASP A 378 -29.99 21.00 -12.98
C ASP A 378 -28.89 22.05 -13.04
N ASN A 379 -28.88 22.90 -14.08
CA ASN A 379 -27.77 23.82 -14.35
C ASN A 379 -27.49 24.83 -13.23
N GLU A 380 -28.49 25.16 -12.47
CA GLU A 380 -28.43 26.13 -11.38
C GLU A 380 -28.08 25.50 -10.03
N LEU A 381 -27.89 24.19 -10.00
CA LEU A 381 -27.61 23.47 -8.77
C LEU A 381 -26.15 22.98 -8.74
N ASN A 382 -25.45 23.32 -7.65
CA ASN A 382 -24.23 22.63 -7.24
C ASN A 382 -24.58 21.35 -6.48
N SER A 383 -23.77 20.34 -6.60
CA SER A 383 -23.90 19.06 -5.93
C SER A 383 -22.53 18.43 -5.72
N GLY A 384 -22.48 17.21 -5.21
CA GLY A 384 -21.25 16.44 -5.03
C GLY A 384 -21.48 15.03 -4.54
N VAL A 385 -20.44 14.22 -4.60
CA VAL A 385 -20.41 12.90 -3.98
C VAL A 385 -19.31 12.86 -2.93
N GLN A 386 -19.74 12.72 -1.68
CA GLN A 386 -18.82 12.48 -0.56
C GLN A 386 -18.16 11.13 -0.70
N ILE A 387 -16.86 11.06 -0.47
CA ILE A 387 -16.06 9.84 -0.47
C ILE A 387 -15.30 9.74 0.84
N ARG A 388 -15.30 8.56 1.50
CA ARG A 388 -14.60 8.35 2.78
C ARG A 388 -14.94 9.40 3.85
N SER A 389 -16.12 10.02 3.79
CA SER A 389 -16.52 11.10 4.68
C SER A 389 -17.14 10.60 5.97
N LYS A 390 -17.21 11.45 6.96
CA LYS A 390 -17.71 11.15 8.30
C LYS A 390 -18.84 12.11 8.70
N SER A 391 -19.62 11.68 9.73
CA SER A 391 -20.62 12.50 10.41
C SER A 391 -20.54 12.15 11.90
N LEU A 392 -19.54 12.75 12.58
CA LEU A 392 -19.24 12.46 13.97
C LEU A 392 -19.96 13.46 14.88
N GLN A 393 -20.63 12.99 15.91
CA GLN A 393 -21.44 13.86 16.79
C GLN A 393 -20.61 14.97 17.45
N GLU A 394 -19.34 14.69 17.76
CA GLU A 394 -18.39 15.64 18.32
C GLU A 394 -17.91 16.69 17.32
N PHE A 395 -18.12 16.50 16.04
CA PHE A 395 -17.75 17.43 15.00
C PHE A 395 -18.98 18.21 14.52
N ASN A 396 -19.10 19.47 14.96
CA ASN A 396 -20.19 20.39 14.60
C ASN A 396 -21.59 19.72 14.62
N ASN A 397 -21.90 18.99 15.70
CA ASN A 397 -23.18 18.28 15.90
C ASN A 397 -23.52 17.29 14.78
N GLY A 398 -22.55 16.50 14.34
CA GLY A 398 -22.76 15.49 13.31
C GLY A 398 -22.77 16.05 11.88
N ARG A 399 -22.17 17.22 11.65
CA ARG A 399 -22.01 17.76 10.28
C ARG A 399 -21.21 16.75 9.43
N VAL A 400 -21.72 16.46 8.25
CA VAL A 400 -20.96 15.71 7.24
C VAL A 400 -19.71 16.47 6.87
N HIS A 401 -18.56 15.78 6.88
CA HIS A 401 -17.27 16.39 6.59
C HIS A 401 -16.31 15.37 5.98
N GLY A 402 -15.45 15.86 5.10
CA GLY A 402 -14.46 15.04 4.39
C GLY A 402 -14.39 15.35 2.90
N PRO A 403 -13.67 14.53 2.11
CA PRO A 403 -13.49 14.78 0.69
C PRO A 403 -14.80 14.60 -0.10
N GLN A 404 -15.06 15.53 -0.99
CA GLN A 404 -16.20 15.57 -1.91
C GLN A 404 -15.70 15.70 -3.34
N VAL A 405 -16.19 14.85 -4.22
CA VAL A 405 -16.02 15.00 -5.67
C VAL A 405 -17.13 15.89 -6.18
N GLU A 406 -16.76 17.01 -6.76
CA GLU A 406 -17.69 18.10 -7.15
C GLU A 406 -18.54 17.71 -8.35
N ILE A 407 -19.80 18.16 -8.34
CA ILE A 407 -20.79 17.99 -9.42
C ILE A 407 -21.46 19.34 -9.66
N GLU A 408 -21.27 19.89 -10.84
CA GLU A 408 -21.95 21.10 -11.28
C GLU A 408 -22.04 21.17 -12.80
N ALA A 409 -22.84 22.08 -13.33
CA ALA A 409 -22.97 22.28 -14.76
C ALA A 409 -21.67 22.82 -15.39
N SER A 410 -21.43 22.50 -16.66
CA SER A 410 -20.33 23.04 -17.45
C SER A 410 -20.63 24.42 -18.03
N PRO A 411 -19.63 25.33 -18.11
CA PRO A 411 -18.27 25.17 -17.61
C PRO A 411 -18.19 25.37 -16.09
N GLY A 412 -17.39 24.54 -15.39
CA GLY A 412 -17.30 24.60 -13.95
C GLY A 412 -16.18 23.74 -13.37
N GLU A 413 -16.20 23.54 -12.04
CA GLU A 413 -15.19 22.76 -11.29
C GLU A 413 -15.58 21.28 -11.09
N ALA A 414 -16.49 20.75 -11.90
CA ALA A 414 -16.95 19.38 -11.82
C ALA A 414 -15.79 18.36 -11.87
N GLY A 415 -15.78 17.41 -10.94
CA GLY A 415 -14.78 16.35 -10.82
C GLY A 415 -13.56 16.69 -9.98
N TYR A 416 -13.33 17.96 -9.61
CA TYR A 416 -12.31 18.32 -8.63
C TYR A 416 -12.73 17.93 -7.21
N VAL A 417 -11.81 17.94 -6.27
CA VAL A 417 -12.03 17.46 -4.90
C VAL A 417 -12.01 18.62 -3.91
N TYR A 418 -13.11 18.79 -3.21
CA TYR A 418 -13.32 19.77 -2.14
C TYR A 418 -13.33 19.07 -0.77
N SER A 419 -12.97 19.77 0.30
CA SER A 419 -13.03 19.23 1.67
C SER A 419 -14.28 19.80 2.39
N GLU A 420 -15.42 19.14 2.17
CA GLU A 420 -16.71 19.56 2.73
C GLU A 420 -16.64 19.60 4.26
N GLY A 421 -17.16 20.68 4.82
CA GLY A 421 -17.37 20.86 6.26
C GLY A 421 -16.13 20.98 7.13
N THR A 422 -14.91 20.81 6.60
CA THR A 422 -13.66 20.80 7.38
C THR A 422 -13.01 22.16 7.56
N GLY A 423 -13.36 23.13 6.71
CA GLY A 423 -12.71 24.45 6.64
C GLY A 423 -11.41 24.48 5.83
N ARG A 424 -10.95 23.35 5.27
CA ARG A 424 -9.74 23.28 4.42
C ARG A 424 -9.98 23.86 3.01
N GLY A 425 -11.23 23.85 2.53
CA GLY A 425 -11.54 24.24 1.16
C GLY A 425 -11.13 23.21 0.12
N TRP A 426 -10.65 23.66 -1.04
CA TRP A 426 -10.23 22.79 -2.13
C TRP A 426 -9.02 21.94 -1.75
N ILE A 427 -9.14 20.61 -1.95
CA ILE A 427 -8.01 19.66 -1.91
C ILE A 427 -7.27 19.69 -3.24
N SER A 428 -8.01 19.80 -4.35
CA SER A 428 -7.44 20.07 -5.67
C SER A 428 -6.69 21.39 -5.67
N LYS A 429 -5.42 21.39 -6.05
CA LYS A 429 -4.55 22.59 -5.99
C LYS A 429 -4.96 23.67 -6.98
N THR A 430 -5.50 23.26 -8.13
CA THR A 430 -6.03 24.14 -9.17
C THR A 430 -7.33 23.54 -9.70
N GLN A 431 -8.30 24.39 -10.07
CA GLN A 431 -9.59 23.98 -10.60
C GLN A 431 -9.89 24.76 -11.89
N PRO A 432 -9.13 24.54 -12.99
CA PRO A 432 -9.48 25.17 -14.26
C PRO A 432 -10.86 24.68 -14.70
N GLN A 433 -11.71 25.62 -15.12
CA GLN A 433 -13.06 25.29 -15.57
C GLN A 433 -13.03 24.19 -16.63
N THR A 434 -13.88 23.19 -16.48
CA THR A 434 -13.98 22.03 -17.39
C THR A 434 -15.34 22.00 -18.10
N ASP A 435 -15.33 21.49 -19.31
CA ASP A 435 -16.51 21.17 -20.12
C ASP A 435 -16.83 19.67 -20.12
N ALA A 436 -16.36 18.96 -19.12
CA ALA A 436 -16.51 17.49 -19.06
C ALA A 436 -17.96 17.04 -18.81
N ILE A 437 -18.79 17.88 -18.17
CA ILE A 437 -20.22 17.64 -17.99
C ILE A 437 -20.97 18.06 -19.27
N ARG A 438 -21.92 17.22 -19.70
CA ARG A 438 -22.91 17.49 -20.71
C ARG A 438 -24.18 17.94 -20.01
N ASN A 439 -24.45 19.24 -20.02
CA ASN A 439 -25.59 19.84 -19.32
C ASN A 439 -26.91 19.21 -19.78
N GLY A 440 -27.77 18.88 -18.83
CA GLY A 440 -29.05 18.26 -19.10
C GLY A 440 -29.01 16.78 -19.50
N GLU A 441 -27.82 16.16 -19.57
CA GLU A 441 -27.64 14.77 -19.90
C GLU A 441 -27.18 13.94 -18.69
N TRP A 442 -27.20 12.62 -18.82
CA TRP A 442 -26.55 11.71 -17.87
C TRP A 442 -25.04 11.70 -18.10
N ASN A 443 -24.28 11.90 -17.04
CA ASN A 443 -22.82 11.95 -17.06
C ASN A 443 -22.25 10.85 -16.18
N ARG A 444 -21.32 10.06 -16.71
CA ARG A 444 -20.66 9.00 -15.95
C ARG A 444 -19.43 9.52 -15.23
N TYR A 445 -19.46 9.37 -13.91
CA TYR A 445 -18.32 9.57 -13.04
C TYR A 445 -17.64 8.23 -12.72
N LEU A 446 -16.33 8.30 -12.60
CA LEU A 446 -15.49 7.27 -12.02
C LEU A 446 -14.59 7.93 -10.98
N VAL A 447 -14.48 7.31 -9.83
CA VAL A 447 -13.60 7.76 -8.74
C VAL A 447 -12.78 6.57 -8.28
N ARG A 448 -11.48 6.73 -8.19
CA ARG A 448 -10.58 5.77 -7.54
C ARG A 448 -9.95 6.43 -6.34
N ALA A 449 -10.10 5.82 -5.17
CA ALA A 449 -9.50 6.26 -3.92
C ALA A 449 -8.68 5.11 -3.33
N VAL A 450 -7.34 5.25 -3.30
CA VAL A 450 -6.41 4.23 -2.80
C VAL A 450 -5.35 4.90 -1.93
N GLY A 451 -5.28 4.51 -0.66
CA GLY A 451 -4.45 5.23 0.29
C GLY A 451 -4.77 6.74 0.27
N PRO A 452 -3.78 7.61 0.14
CA PRO A 452 -3.98 9.06 0.04
C PRO A 452 -4.40 9.52 -1.36
N ARG A 453 -4.22 8.69 -2.40
CA ARG A 453 -4.43 9.09 -3.79
C ARG A 453 -5.90 9.04 -4.17
N ILE A 454 -6.37 10.11 -4.78
CA ILE A 454 -7.72 10.26 -5.31
C ILE A 454 -7.61 10.63 -6.79
N GLN A 455 -8.29 9.86 -7.64
CA GLN A 455 -8.39 10.12 -9.06
C GLN A 455 -9.85 10.20 -9.45
N THR A 456 -10.19 11.12 -10.35
CA THR A 456 -11.56 11.30 -10.85
C THR A 456 -11.59 11.36 -12.38
N TRP A 457 -12.67 10.84 -12.94
CA TRP A 457 -12.96 10.93 -14.38
C TRP A 457 -14.44 11.25 -14.60
N ILE A 458 -14.70 12.04 -15.63
CA ILE A 458 -16.04 12.35 -16.12
C ILE A 458 -16.11 12.00 -17.59
N ASN A 459 -17.08 11.17 -17.98
CA ASN A 459 -17.29 10.71 -19.35
C ASN A 459 -16.02 10.16 -20.03
N GLY A 460 -15.17 9.47 -19.22
CA GLY A 460 -13.90 8.88 -19.67
C GLY A 460 -12.70 9.85 -19.70
N ARG A 461 -12.91 11.15 -19.47
CA ARG A 461 -11.84 12.15 -19.36
C ARG A 461 -11.35 12.24 -17.92
N LYS A 462 -10.07 12.10 -17.68
CA LYS A 462 -9.43 12.32 -16.37
C LYS A 462 -9.51 13.78 -16.00
N ILE A 463 -10.01 14.06 -14.79
CA ILE A 463 -10.14 15.43 -14.27
C ILE A 463 -9.10 15.67 -13.20
N GLU A 464 -8.97 14.77 -12.21
CA GLU A 464 -8.07 14.97 -11.08
C GLU A 464 -7.20 13.73 -10.82
N ASP A 465 -6.01 13.97 -10.29
CA ASP A 465 -5.07 12.96 -9.80
C ASP A 465 -4.20 13.58 -8.71
N LEU A 466 -4.67 13.48 -7.47
CA LEU A 466 -4.03 14.11 -6.33
C LEU A 466 -3.69 13.11 -5.22
N SER A 467 -2.82 13.52 -4.29
CA SER A 467 -2.56 12.83 -3.04
C SER A 467 -2.84 13.75 -1.87
N ASP A 468 -3.67 13.31 -0.92
CA ASP A 468 -4.04 14.05 0.29
C ASP A 468 -3.89 13.17 1.54
N GLU A 469 -2.86 13.45 2.32
CA GLU A 469 -2.55 12.69 3.54
C GLU A 469 -3.48 13.03 4.72
N GLU A 470 -4.20 14.15 4.66
CA GLU A 470 -5.03 14.62 5.76
C GLU A 470 -6.47 14.08 5.71
N SER A 471 -6.95 13.65 4.55
CA SER A 471 -8.29 13.09 4.40
C SER A 471 -8.42 11.70 5.04
N PHE A 472 -9.63 11.39 5.47
CA PHE A 472 -9.94 10.06 6.02
C PHE A 472 -9.62 8.95 5.02
N ARG A 473 -9.16 7.81 5.55
CA ARG A 473 -8.86 6.61 4.74
C ARG A 473 -10.06 5.66 4.61
N SER A 474 -11.10 5.88 5.40
CA SER A 474 -12.39 5.17 5.29
C SER A 474 -13.53 6.08 5.70
N GLY A 475 -14.71 5.82 5.17
CA GLY A 475 -15.93 6.52 5.49
C GLY A 475 -17.04 6.18 4.51
N PHE A 476 -18.19 6.79 4.67
CA PHE A 476 -19.34 6.56 3.79
C PHE A 476 -19.18 7.23 2.42
N ILE A 477 -20.00 6.77 1.46
CA ILE A 477 -20.32 7.46 0.21
C ILE A 477 -21.59 8.28 0.45
N GLY A 478 -21.62 9.56 0.09
CA GLY A 478 -22.77 10.42 0.32
C GLY A 478 -23.14 11.26 -0.90
N LEU A 479 -24.41 11.26 -1.27
CA LEU A 479 -24.98 12.02 -2.39
C LEU A 479 -25.46 13.38 -1.86
N GLN A 480 -24.85 14.47 -2.29
CA GLN A 480 -25.18 15.81 -1.80
C GLN A 480 -26.32 16.44 -2.60
N VAL A 481 -27.28 17.02 -1.88
CA VAL A 481 -28.15 18.08 -2.38
C VAL A 481 -27.74 19.39 -1.73
N HIS A 482 -27.16 20.30 -2.50
CA HIS A 482 -26.67 21.58 -1.99
C HIS A 482 -27.80 22.46 -1.48
N GLY A 483 -27.53 23.21 -0.41
CA GLY A 483 -28.46 24.17 0.16
C GLY A 483 -28.70 25.31 -0.79
N ILE A 484 -29.94 25.77 -0.86
CA ILE A 484 -30.35 26.95 -1.68
C ILE A 484 -30.94 28.03 -0.82
N ALA A 485 -30.80 29.26 -1.31
CA ALA A 485 -31.39 30.44 -0.67
C ALA A 485 -32.93 30.40 -0.71
N LYS A 486 -33.59 31.13 0.20
CA LYS A 486 -35.04 31.36 0.15
C LYS A 486 -35.42 32.09 -1.14
N GLY A 487 -36.51 31.64 -1.76
CA GLY A 487 -37.02 32.20 -3.03
C GLY A 487 -36.29 31.66 -4.27
N THR A 488 -35.51 30.61 -4.15
CA THR A 488 -34.85 29.93 -5.28
C THR A 488 -35.26 28.47 -5.39
N GLY A 489 -35.16 27.89 -6.59
CA GLY A 489 -35.51 26.49 -6.85
C GLY A 489 -37.02 26.25 -6.97
N PRO A 490 -37.51 24.99 -6.76
CA PRO A 490 -36.72 23.83 -6.42
C PRO A 490 -35.86 23.33 -7.59
N TYR A 491 -34.63 22.89 -7.28
CA TYR A 491 -33.71 22.25 -8.23
C TYR A 491 -33.56 20.76 -7.91
N SER A 492 -33.09 20.00 -8.87
CA SER A 492 -32.97 18.55 -8.76
C SER A 492 -31.59 18.04 -9.21
N VAL A 493 -31.16 17.00 -8.56
CA VAL A 493 -30.05 16.17 -9.02
C VAL A 493 -30.47 14.70 -8.94
N ARG A 494 -30.04 13.92 -9.91
CA ARG A 494 -30.39 12.49 -10.01
C ARG A 494 -29.15 11.64 -10.16
N TRP A 495 -29.11 10.50 -9.46
CA TRP A 495 -28.02 9.51 -9.53
C TRP A 495 -28.58 8.15 -9.85
N ARG A 496 -27.89 7.37 -10.70
CA ARG A 496 -28.22 5.98 -11.01
C ARG A 496 -26.97 5.16 -11.29
N ASP A 497 -27.11 3.86 -11.44
CA ASP A 497 -26.01 2.93 -11.74
C ASP A 497 -24.83 3.09 -10.78
N ILE A 498 -25.15 3.26 -9.47
CA ILE A 498 -24.16 3.50 -8.42
C ILE A 498 -23.57 2.16 -8.00
N LYS A 499 -22.29 1.96 -8.26
CA LYS A 499 -21.57 0.72 -7.97
C LYS A 499 -20.21 1.02 -7.37
N ILE A 500 -19.75 0.15 -6.48
CA ILE A 500 -18.43 0.22 -5.88
C ILE A 500 -17.70 -1.10 -6.05
N ARG A 501 -16.40 -1.03 -6.26
CA ARG A 501 -15.48 -2.15 -6.18
C ARG A 501 -14.48 -1.85 -5.08
N GLU A 502 -14.57 -2.57 -3.96
CA GLU A 502 -13.57 -2.48 -2.89
C GLU A 502 -12.27 -3.07 -3.41
N LEU A 503 -11.20 -2.31 -3.24
CA LEU A 503 -9.84 -2.70 -3.61
C LEU A 503 -9.19 -3.26 -2.34
N GLN A 504 -9.07 -4.57 -2.29
CA GLN A 504 -8.50 -5.30 -1.14
C GLN A 504 -6.98 -5.44 -1.27
#